data_6726135ad6550c6afb3e7352897aef1f
#
_entry.id   6726135ad6550c6afb3e7352897aef1f
#
_cell.length_a   1.000
_cell.length_b   1.000
_cell.length_c   1.000
_cell.angle_alpha   90.00
_cell.angle_beta   90.00
_cell.angle_gamma   90.00
#
_symmetry.space_group_name_H-M   'P 1'
#
loop_
_entity.id
_entity.type
_entity.pdbx_description
1 polymer ?
#
loop_
_entity_poly.entity_id
_entity_poly.type
_entity_poly.pdbx_seq_one_letter_code
_entity_poly.pdbx_strand_id
1 'polypeptide(L)'
;LKDKINSTFSSQTPEIRRVDTVGPQVGGELKRNGFLAVFYCLLVILIYVGLRFDYKYSPGAVVCLFHDAVITLAIFQLVGKEVNIPILAAILTLMGFSLNDTIVVFYFIRETEHAYKEKGFSFIINKSINDMLGRTLITSGTVFTSALCLFIFANGVVADIAFAICVGILFGTYSSIYVAAPFILL
;
A
#
# COMPACT_ATOMS: atom_id res chain seq x y z
N LEU A 1 -17.59 4.49 -32.67
CA LEU A 1 -17.97 3.73 -31.48
C LEU A 1 -19.35 4.12 -30.97
N LYS A 2 -19.60 5.44 -30.78
CA LYS A 2 -20.95 5.95 -30.37
C LYS A 2 -22.07 5.48 -31.28
N ASP A 3 -21.88 5.54 -32.58
CA ASP A 3 -22.88 5.15 -33.56
C ASP A 3 -23.19 3.63 -33.55
N LYS A 4 -22.14 2.81 -33.31
CA LYS A 4 -22.29 1.36 -33.15
C LYS A 4 -23.04 1.00 -31.86
N ILE A 5 -22.80 1.70 -30.76
CA ILE A 5 -23.49 1.47 -29.49
C ILE A 5 -24.97 1.87 -29.63
N ASN A 6 -25.25 3.02 -30.21
CA ASN A 6 -26.61 3.50 -30.42
C ASN A 6 -27.41 2.59 -31.36
N SER A 7 -26.77 1.99 -32.36
CA SER A 7 -27.43 1.05 -33.27
C SER A 7 -27.70 -0.33 -32.67
N THR A 8 -26.88 -0.75 -31.72
CA THR A 8 -27.03 -2.06 -31.06
C THR A 8 -28.04 -2.02 -29.91
N PHE A 9 -28.20 -0.87 -29.25
CA PHE A 9 -29.12 -0.67 -28.12
C PHE A 9 -30.25 0.32 -28.42
N SER A 10 -30.86 0.21 -29.59
CA SER A 10 -31.90 1.13 -30.05
C SER A 10 -33.18 1.18 -29.18
N SER A 11 -33.35 0.24 -28.23
CA SER A 11 -34.47 0.20 -27.28
C SER A 11 -34.20 0.88 -25.93
N GLN A 12 -32.96 1.21 -25.63
CA GLN A 12 -32.56 1.95 -24.45
C GLN A 12 -31.56 3.02 -24.89
N THR A 13 -31.81 4.28 -24.58
CA THR A 13 -30.85 5.37 -24.85
C THR A 13 -29.66 5.27 -23.85
N PRO A 14 -28.57 4.57 -24.20
CA PRO A 14 -27.43 4.45 -23.31
C PRO A 14 -26.74 5.81 -23.24
N GLU A 15 -26.74 6.41 -22.07
CA GLU A 15 -25.94 7.61 -21.79
C GLU A 15 -24.51 7.22 -21.53
N ILE A 16 -23.60 7.48 -22.48
CA ILE A 16 -22.17 7.27 -22.29
C ILE A 16 -21.66 8.37 -21.37
N ARG A 17 -21.52 8.08 -20.07
CA ARG A 17 -21.07 9.03 -19.07
C ARG A 17 -19.59 9.35 -19.16
N ARG A 18 -18.77 8.37 -19.57
CA ARG A 18 -17.31 8.53 -19.67
C ARG A 18 -16.72 7.52 -20.64
N VAL A 19 -15.80 7.96 -21.49
CA VAL A 19 -14.98 7.09 -22.34
C VAL A 19 -13.52 7.42 -22.06
N ASP A 20 -12.82 6.55 -21.36
CA ASP A 20 -11.38 6.67 -21.13
C ASP A 20 -10.68 5.74 -22.13
N THR A 21 -10.00 6.32 -23.12
CA THR A 21 -9.17 5.58 -24.08
C THR A 21 -7.70 5.83 -23.74
N VAL A 22 -7.00 4.79 -23.30
CA VAL A 22 -5.55 4.85 -23.06
C VAL A 22 -4.86 4.33 -24.32
N GLY A 23 -4.32 5.24 -25.14
CA GLY A 23 -3.48 4.87 -26.29
C GLY A 23 -2.14 4.27 -25.84
N PRO A 24 -1.44 3.50 -26.71
CA PRO A 24 -0.15 2.86 -26.39
C PRO A 24 0.92 3.83 -25.88
N GLN A 25 0.89 5.07 -26.36
CA GLN A 25 1.81 6.12 -25.96
C GLN A 25 1.57 6.58 -24.52
N VAL A 26 0.29 6.75 -24.13
CA VAL A 26 -0.11 7.12 -22.77
C VAL A 26 0.20 5.97 -21.79
N GLY A 27 0.04 4.72 -22.22
CA GLY A 27 0.41 3.55 -21.42
C GLY A 27 1.90 3.47 -21.13
N GLY A 28 2.74 3.86 -22.08
CA GLY A 28 4.21 3.95 -21.91
C GLY A 28 4.61 5.06 -20.92
N GLU A 29 4.01 6.23 -21.04
CA GLU A 29 4.22 7.34 -20.13
C GLU A 29 3.73 7.02 -18.71
N LEU A 30 2.57 6.36 -18.58
CA LEU A 30 2.04 5.93 -17.29
C LEU A 30 2.98 4.96 -16.58
N LYS A 31 3.52 3.96 -17.30
CA LYS A 31 4.50 3.02 -16.73
C LYS A 31 5.76 3.73 -16.25
N ARG A 32 6.32 4.61 -17.08
CA ARG A 32 7.54 5.37 -16.74
C ARG A 32 7.30 6.29 -15.54
N ASN A 33 6.25 7.09 -15.59
CA ASN A 33 5.93 8.05 -14.53
C ASN A 33 5.53 7.35 -13.24
N GLY A 34 4.82 6.22 -13.32
CA GLY A 34 4.48 5.39 -12.19
C GLY A 34 5.72 4.79 -11.52
N PHE A 35 6.63 4.22 -12.31
CA PHE A 35 7.90 3.71 -11.78
C PHE A 35 8.72 4.81 -11.10
N LEU A 36 8.86 5.98 -11.74
CA LEU A 36 9.57 7.11 -11.16
C LEU A 36 8.91 7.61 -9.87
N ALA A 37 7.59 7.67 -9.81
CA ALA A 37 6.86 8.08 -8.61
C ALA A 37 7.12 7.14 -7.44
N VAL A 38 7.04 5.82 -7.66
CA VAL A 38 7.36 4.81 -6.64
C VAL A 38 8.84 4.91 -6.24
N PHE A 39 9.76 5.03 -7.20
CA PHE A 39 11.19 5.16 -6.92
C PHE A 39 11.50 6.39 -6.06
N TYR A 40 11.00 7.56 -6.43
CA TYR A 40 11.23 8.77 -5.64
C TYR A 40 10.54 8.70 -4.27
N CYS A 41 9.38 8.09 -4.18
CA CYS A 41 8.69 7.86 -2.91
C CYS A 41 9.57 6.99 -1.98
N LEU A 42 10.09 5.87 -2.46
CA LEU A 42 10.99 5.00 -1.69
C LEU A 42 12.29 5.72 -1.30
N LEU A 43 12.85 6.53 -2.19
CA LEU A 43 14.06 7.31 -1.91
C LEU A 43 13.83 8.34 -0.78
N VAL A 44 12.74 9.09 -0.85
CA VAL A 44 12.36 10.06 0.20
C VAL A 44 12.13 9.36 1.53
N ILE A 45 11.46 8.20 1.52
CA ILE A 45 11.21 7.40 2.71
C ILE A 45 12.53 6.87 3.29
N LEU A 46 13.44 6.37 2.45
CA LEU A 46 14.78 5.92 2.87
C LEU A 46 15.53 7.03 3.62
N ILE A 47 15.54 8.23 3.06
CA ILE A 47 16.18 9.41 3.67
C ILE A 47 15.47 9.78 4.98
N TYR A 48 14.15 9.85 4.98
CA TYR A 48 13.36 10.21 6.16
C TYR A 48 13.58 9.24 7.32
N VAL A 49 13.49 7.93 7.06
CA VAL A 49 13.71 6.90 8.09
C VAL A 49 15.15 6.90 8.56
N GLY A 50 16.13 7.08 7.68
CA GLY A 50 17.54 7.17 8.03
C GLY A 50 17.89 8.39 8.90
N LEU A 51 17.22 9.52 8.68
CA LEU A 51 17.41 10.72 9.50
C LEU A 51 16.65 10.65 10.84
N ARG A 52 15.50 9.98 10.86
CA ARG A 52 14.61 9.91 12.03
C ARG A 52 14.95 8.79 12.98
N PHE A 53 15.45 7.66 12.45
CA PHE A 53 15.91 6.47 13.17
C PHE A 53 17.36 6.17 12.81
N ASP A 54 17.95 5.13 13.39
CA ASP A 54 19.28 4.68 12.99
C ASP A 54 19.26 4.09 11.58
N TYR A 55 20.37 4.20 10.85
CA TYR A 55 20.52 3.72 9.47
C TYR A 55 20.18 2.24 9.29
N LYS A 56 20.30 1.42 10.34
CA LYS A 56 19.94 -0.01 10.34
C LYS A 56 18.45 -0.28 10.13
N TYR A 57 17.57 0.69 10.40
CA TYR A 57 16.12 0.53 10.20
C TYR A 57 15.67 0.88 8.79
N SER A 58 16.43 1.70 8.07
CA SER A 58 16.06 2.21 6.75
C SER A 58 15.87 1.12 5.69
N PRO A 59 16.78 0.11 5.53
CA PRO A 59 16.58 -0.93 4.54
C PRO A 59 15.33 -1.76 4.78
N GLY A 60 15.02 -2.08 6.04
CA GLY A 60 13.82 -2.83 6.41
C GLY A 60 12.53 -2.12 6.00
N ALA A 61 12.45 -0.80 6.21
CA ALA A 61 11.30 0.00 5.78
C ALA A 61 11.11 -0.03 4.26
N VAL A 62 12.19 0.16 3.49
CA VAL A 62 12.13 0.18 2.02
C VAL A 62 11.73 -1.18 1.46
N VAL A 63 12.30 -2.28 1.97
CA VAL A 63 11.94 -3.64 1.55
C VAL A 63 10.48 -3.93 1.85
N CYS A 64 9.99 -3.56 3.03
CA CYS A 64 8.60 -3.72 3.43
C CYS A 64 7.65 -2.99 2.46
N LEU A 65 7.90 -1.72 2.18
CA LEU A 65 7.07 -0.91 1.29
C LEU A 65 7.10 -1.39 -0.16
N PHE A 66 8.27 -1.82 -0.63
CA PHE A 66 8.39 -2.40 -1.97
C PHE A 66 7.59 -3.70 -2.08
N HIS A 67 7.68 -4.57 -1.08
CA HIS A 67 6.89 -5.79 -0.98
C HIS A 67 5.38 -5.50 -1.04
N ASP A 68 4.90 -4.52 -0.28
CA ASP A 68 3.48 -4.16 -0.23
C ASP A 68 2.97 -3.64 -1.58
N ALA A 69 3.75 -2.77 -2.23
CA ALA A 69 3.42 -2.25 -3.55
C ALA A 69 3.35 -3.38 -4.60
N VAL A 70 4.34 -4.28 -4.60
CA VAL A 70 4.40 -5.39 -5.56
C VAL A 70 3.26 -6.38 -5.35
N ILE A 71 2.96 -6.77 -4.10
CA ILE A 71 1.86 -7.69 -3.82
C ILE A 71 0.52 -7.07 -4.17
N THR A 72 0.29 -5.82 -3.81
CA THR A 72 -0.97 -5.13 -4.13
C THR A 72 -1.18 -5.08 -5.65
N LEU A 73 -0.15 -4.71 -6.42
CA LEU A 73 -0.19 -4.71 -7.87
C LEU A 73 -0.42 -6.11 -8.45
N ALA A 74 0.27 -7.12 -7.93
CA ALA A 74 0.13 -8.50 -8.41
C ALA A 74 -1.28 -9.02 -8.20
N ILE A 75 -1.88 -8.83 -7.03
CA ILE A 75 -3.26 -9.24 -6.75
C ILE A 75 -4.25 -8.46 -7.63
N PHE A 76 -4.02 -7.17 -7.82
CA PHE A 76 -4.87 -6.34 -8.66
C PHE A 76 -4.90 -6.85 -10.12
N GLN A 77 -3.74 -7.24 -10.66
CA GLN A 77 -3.62 -7.84 -11.99
C GLN A 77 -4.20 -9.26 -12.07
N LEU A 78 -4.01 -10.08 -11.02
CA LEU A 78 -4.57 -11.44 -10.97
C LEU A 78 -6.11 -11.44 -11.02
N VAL A 79 -6.74 -10.41 -10.47
CA VAL A 79 -8.20 -10.22 -10.53
C VAL A 79 -8.64 -9.65 -11.90
N GLY A 80 -7.71 -9.39 -12.81
CA GLY A 80 -7.99 -8.89 -14.16
C GLY A 80 -8.35 -7.40 -14.22
N LYS A 81 -8.00 -6.62 -13.18
CA LYS A 81 -8.27 -5.19 -13.13
C LYS A 81 -7.13 -4.40 -13.79
N GLU A 82 -7.49 -3.32 -14.49
CA GLU A 82 -6.54 -2.46 -15.18
C GLU A 82 -5.88 -1.44 -14.25
N VAL A 83 -4.55 -1.34 -14.32
CA VAL A 83 -3.79 -0.33 -13.58
C VAL A 83 -3.85 1.00 -14.32
N ASN A 84 -4.48 1.98 -13.71
CA ASN A 84 -4.62 3.35 -14.20
C ASN A 84 -4.03 4.36 -13.20
N ILE A 85 -4.05 5.66 -13.55
CA ILE A 85 -3.51 6.72 -12.69
C ILE A 85 -4.16 6.75 -11.29
N PRO A 86 -5.48 6.65 -11.13
CA PRO A 86 -6.13 6.54 -9.82
C PRO A 86 -5.62 5.36 -8.97
N ILE A 87 -5.39 4.20 -9.58
CA ILE A 87 -4.86 3.03 -8.86
C ILE A 87 -3.40 3.26 -8.44
N LEU A 88 -2.60 3.90 -9.30
CA LEU A 88 -1.25 4.29 -8.92
C LEU A 88 -1.23 5.22 -7.71
N ALA A 89 -2.13 6.22 -7.68
CA ALA A 89 -2.29 7.12 -6.54
C ALA A 89 -2.72 6.36 -5.28
N ALA A 90 -3.61 5.36 -5.40
CA ALA A 90 -4.02 4.51 -4.29
C ALA A 90 -2.83 3.72 -3.72
N ILE A 91 -1.97 3.16 -4.58
CA ILE A 91 -0.77 2.42 -4.16
C ILE A 91 0.22 3.33 -3.43
N LEU A 92 0.46 4.55 -3.94
CA LEU A 92 1.31 5.52 -3.25
C LEU A 92 0.73 5.92 -1.88
N THR A 93 -0.59 6.06 -1.78
CA THR A 93 -1.28 6.31 -0.51
C THR A 93 -1.10 5.14 0.47
N LEU A 94 -1.21 3.91 -0.02
CA LEU A 94 -0.97 2.70 0.76
C LEU A 94 0.47 2.61 1.28
N MET A 95 1.45 2.98 0.47
CA MET A 95 2.86 3.04 0.92
C MET A 95 3.02 4.00 2.09
N GLY A 96 2.34 5.16 2.05
CA GLY A 96 2.33 6.10 3.17
C GLY A 96 1.67 5.53 4.44
N PHE A 97 0.58 4.78 4.29
CA PHE A 97 -0.10 4.11 5.39
C PHE A 97 0.75 2.98 5.99
N SER A 98 1.32 2.11 5.16
CA SER A 98 2.21 1.02 5.60
C SER A 98 3.48 1.56 6.27
N LEU A 99 4.03 2.68 5.77
CA LEU A 99 5.15 3.37 6.41
C LEU A 99 4.81 3.79 7.84
N ASN A 100 3.60 4.33 8.07
CA ASN A 100 3.19 4.75 9.40
C ASN A 100 3.20 3.58 10.40
N ASP A 101 2.70 2.41 10.00
CA ASP A 101 2.73 1.21 10.83
C ASP A 101 4.18 0.72 11.07
N THR A 102 5.01 0.71 10.03
CA THR A 102 6.43 0.34 10.14
C THR A 102 7.20 1.27 11.09
N ILE A 103 6.94 2.57 11.05
CA ILE A 103 7.54 3.56 11.97
C ILE A 103 7.15 3.27 13.42
N VAL A 104 5.89 2.90 13.67
CA VAL A 104 5.41 2.54 15.01
C VAL A 104 6.14 1.29 15.52
N VAL A 105 6.32 0.26 14.68
CA VAL A 105 7.11 -0.93 15.01
C VAL A 105 8.53 -0.54 15.43
N PHE A 106 9.20 0.26 14.62
CA PHE A 106 10.60 0.68 14.90
C PHE A 106 10.71 1.52 16.16
N TYR A 107 9.72 2.38 16.42
CA TYR A 107 9.66 3.15 17.65
C TYR A 107 9.59 2.23 18.89
N PHE A 108 8.68 1.26 18.89
CA PHE A 108 8.55 0.30 19.99
C PHE A 108 9.76 -0.60 20.15
N ILE A 109 10.40 -1.04 19.08
CA ILE A 109 11.65 -1.81 19.14
C ILE A 109 12.73 -0.98 19.82
N ARG A 110 12.93 0.27 19.43
CA ARG A 110 13.90 1.17 20.00
C ARG A 110 13.63 1.46 21.48
N GLU A 111 12.38 1.70 21.84
CA GLU A 111 11.98 1.93 23.24
C GLU A 111 12.24 0.70 24.11
N THR A 112 11.86 -0.50 23.62
CA THR A 112 12.10 -1.76 24.31
C THR A 112 13.60 -2.08 24.42
N GLU A 113 14.41 -1.79 23.40
CA GLU A 113 15.86 -1.93 23.41
C GLU A 113 16.49 -1.08 24.53
N HIS A 114 16.03 0.16 24.70
CA HIS A 114 16.50 1.01 25.79
C HIS A 114 16.09 0.52 27.19
N ALA A 115 14.89 -0.06 27.31
CA ALA A 115 14.36 -0.56 28.57
C ALA A 115 14.98 -1.91 29.00
N TYR A 116 15.34 -2.76 28.04
CA TYR A 116 15.79 -4.15 28.27
C TYR A 116 17.17 -4.42 27.66
N LYS A 117 18.16 -3.57 27.92
CA LYS A 117 19.54 -3.64 27.36
C LYS A 117 20.25 -4.98 27.58
N GLU A 118 19.90 -5.71 28.66
CA GLU A 118 20.51 -7.00 29.00
C GLU A 118 19.85 -8.21 28.33
N LYS A 119 18.72 -8.00 27.65
CA LYS A 119 17.98 -9.08 26.97
C LYS A 119 18.44 -9.24 25.53
N GLY A 120 18.36 -10.45 25.02
CA GLY A 120 18.68 -10.73 23.62
C GLY A 120 17.73 -10.01 22.67
N PHE A 121 18.22 -9.63 21.49
CA PHE A 121 17.50 -8.81 20.52
C PHE A 121 16.19 -9.46 20.03
N SER A 122 16.15 -10.81 19.92
CA SER A 122 14.92 -11.55 19.62
C SER A 122 13.81 -11.36 20.67
N PHE A 123 14.19 -11.25 21.96
CA PHE A 123 13.23 -10.93 23.02
C PHE A 123 12.67 -9.53 22.86
N ILE A 124 13.53 -8.56 22.52
CA ILE A 124 13.17 -7.16 22.32
C ILE A 124 12.13 -7.04 21.19
N ILE A 125 12.41 -7.65 20.04
CA ILE A 125 11.48 -7.63 18.90
C ILE A 125 10.13 -8.26 19.26
N ASN A 126 10.17 -9.46 19.85
CA ASN A 126 8.94 -10.20 20.17
C ASN A 126 8.06 -9.45 21.18
N LYS A 127 8.70 -8.85 22.19
CA LYS A 127 8.00 -8.01 23.16
C LYS A 127 7.41 -6.76 22.49
N SER A 128 8.18 -6.04 21.69
CA SER A 128 7.74 -4.84 20.99
C SER A 128 6.54 -5.11 20.10
N ILE A 129 6.58 -6.21 19.32
CA ILE A 129 5.46 -6.62 18.47
C ILE A 129 4.21 -6.87 19.31
N ASN A 130 4.33 -7.63 20.40
CA ASN A 130 3.18 -7.93 21.25
C ASN A 130 2.57 -6.66 21.90
N ASP A 131 3.41 -5.74 22.35
CA ASP A 131 2.97 -4.51 23.01
C ASP A 131 2.25 -3.55 22.02
N MET A 132 2.64 -3.54 20.73
CA MET A 132 2.04 -2.68 19.71
C MET A 132 0.88 -3.33 18.92
N LEU A 133 0.76 -4.67 18.97
CA LEU A 133 -0.16 -5.42 18.11
C LEU A 133 -1.61 -4.92 18.19
N GLY A 134 -2.10 -4.67 19.41
CA GLY A 134 -3.47 -4.17 19.61
C GLY A 134 -3.71 -2.83 18.92
N ARG A 135 -2.76 -1.91 19.00
CA ARG A 135 -2.84 -0.59 18.35
C ARG A 135 -2.85 -0.73 16.82
N THR A 136 -1.92 -1.50 16.27
CA THR A 136 -1.84 -1.72 14.82
C THR A 136 -3.09 -2.39 14.27
N LEU A 137 -3.62 -3.42 14.94
CA LEU A 137 -4.85 -4.08 14.51
C LEU A 137 -6.07 -3.15 14.55
N ILE A 138 -6.17 -2.26 15.54
CA ILE A 138 -7.28 -1.29 15.61
C ILE A 138 -7.16 -0.26 14.49
N THR A 139 -5.97 0.32 14.28
CA THR A 139 -5.76 1.33 13.25
C THR A 139 -5.97 0.76 11.84
N SER A 140 -5.35 -0.36 11.52
CA SER A 140 -5.52 -1.04 10.23
C SER A 140 -6.95 -1.54 10.05
N GLY A 141 -7.59 -2.07 11.10
CA GLY A 141 -8.96 -2.57 11.08
C GLY A 141 -9.98 -1.47 10.79
N THR A 142 -9.82 -0.27 11.36
CA THR A 142 -10.73 0.86 11.08
C THR A 142 -10.62 1.33 9.64
N VAL A 143 -9.40 1.46 9.09
CA VAL A 143 -9.21 1.86 7.70
C VAL A 143 -9.67 0.76 6.74
N PHE A 144 -9.39 -0.51 7.06
CA PHE A 144 -9.88 -1.66 6.29
C PHE A 144 -11.41 -1.68 6.22
N THR A 145 -12.09 -1.50 7.36
CA THR A 145 -13.56 -1.48 7.41
C THR A 145 -14.13 -0.33 6.57
N SER A 146 -13.53 0.85 6.64
CA SER A 146 -13.94 2.00 5.83
C SER A 146 -13.76 1.73 4.33
N ALA A 147 -12.61 1.16 3.94
CA ALA A 147 -12.33 0.79 2.56
C ALA A 147 -13.26 -0.33 2.08
N LEU A 148 -13.57 -1.31 2.94
CA LEU A 148 -14.50 -2.40 2.62
C LEU A 148 -15.92 -1.89 2.40
N CYS A 149 -16.40 -0.97 3.23
CA CYS A 149 -17.70 -0.30 3.01
C CYS A 149 -17.70 0.42 1.66
N LEU A 150 -16.64 1.17 1.35
CA LEU A 150 -16.53 1.86 0.08
C LEU A 150 -16.50 0.88 -1.10
N PHE A 151 -15.81 -0.25 -0.97
CA PHE A 151 -15.76 -1.30 -1.99
C PHE A 151 -17.14 -1.91 -2.27
N ILE A 152 -17.96 -2.12 -1.23
CA ILE A 152 -19.29 -2.74 -1.35
C ILE A 152 -20.31 -1.76 -1.97
N PHE A 153 -20.26 -0.47 -1.60
CA PHE A 153 -21.28 0.51 -2.01
C PHE A 153 -20.88 1.35 -3.23
N ALA A 154 -19.60 1.44 -3.56
CA ALA A 154 -19.13 2.19 -4.72
C ALA A 154 -19.11 1.34 -6.00
N ASN A 155 -19.05 2.02 -7.15
CA ASN A 155 -18.93 1.39 -8.45
C ASN A 155 -17.77 2.02 -9.25
N GLY A 156 -17.28 1.31 -10.27
CA GLY A 156 -16.25 1.77 -11.19
C GLY A 156 -14.92 2.03 -10.50
N VAL A 157 -14.25 3.13 -10.87
CA VAL A 157 -12.90 3.46 -10.41
C VAL A 157 -12.80 3.58 -8.89
N VAL A 158 -13.85 4.05 -8.22
CA VAL A 158 -13.86 4.20 -6.76
C VAL A 158 -13.84 2.85 -6.06
N ALA A 159 -14.60 1.87 -6.58
CA ALA A 159 -14.57 0.49 -6.07
C ALA A 159 -13.20 -0.16 -6.29
N ASP A 160 -12.54 0.13 -7.42
CA ASP A 160 -11.21 -0.38 -7.72
C ASP A 160 -10.14 0.20 -6.78
N ILE A 161 -10.22 1.50 -6.49
CA ILE A 161 -9.38 2.15 -5.47
C ILE A 161 -9.61 1.52 -4.09
N ALA A 162 -10.87 1.35 -3.70
CA ALA A 162 -11.23 0.75 -2.42
C ALA A 162 -10.72 -0.71 -2.31
N PHE A 163 -10.84 -1.49 -3.37
CA PHE A 163 -10.28 -2.85 -3.43
C PHE A 163 -8.76 -2.84 -3.26
N ALA A 164 -8.03 -1.96 -3.99
CA ALA A 164 -6.59 -1.84 -3.85
C ALA A 164 -6.20 -1.49 -2.40
N ILE A 165 -6.94 -0.57 -1.76
CA ILE A 165 -6.71 -0.19 -0.36
C ILE A 165 -6.99 -1.37 0.59
N CYS A 166 -8.06 -2.14 0.40
CA CYS A 166 -8.35 -3.31 1.23
C CYS A 166 -7.21 -4.35 1.16
N VAL A 167 -6.77 -4.69 -0.05
CA VAL A 167 -5.64 -5.61 -0.26
C VAL A 167 -4.37 -5.06 0.37
N GLY A 168 -4.04 -3.81 0.09
CA GLY A 168 -2.81 -3.19 0.56
C GLY A 168 -2.74 -3.07 2.08
N ILE A 169 -3.84 -2.79 2.77
CA ILE A 169 -3.86 -2.75 4.24
C ILE A 169 -3.63 -4.13 4.84
N LEU A 170 -4.25 -5.18 4.31
CA LEU A 170 -4.06 -6.54 4.81
C LEU A 170 -2.59 -6.97 4.70
N PHE A 171 -1.99 -6.79 3.53
CA PHE A 171 -0.59 -7.16 3.32
C PHE A 171 0.38 -6.19 3.99
N GLY A 172 0.08 -4.89 4.04
CA GLY A 172 0.89 -3.89 4.73
C GLY A 172 0.96 -4.12 6.24
N THR A 173 -0.16 -4.45 6.87
CA THR A 173 -0.18 -4.82 8.30
C THR A 173 0.62 -6.09 8.57
N TYR A 174 0.50 -7.08 7.69
CA TYR A 174 1.30 -8.30 7.79
C TYR A 174 2.80 -8.00 7.61
N SER A 175 3.16 -7.22 6.60
CA SER A 175 4.56 -6.96 6.26
C SER A 175 5.28 -6.10 7.29
N SER A 176 4.60 -5.13 7.91
CA SER A 176 5.18 -4.31 8.98
C SER A 176 5.61 -5.16 10.18
N ILE A 177 4.88 -6.22 10.49
CA ILE A 177 5.17 -7.12 11.62
C ILE A 177 6.18 -8.20 11.23
N TYR A 178 5.97 -8.89 10.09
CA TYR A 178 6.71 -10.09 9.73
C TYR A 178 7.84 -9.89 8.71
N VAL A 179 7.88 -8.74 8.04
CA VAL A 179 8.96 -8.39 7.12
C VAL A 179 9.85 -7.30 7.71
N ALA A 180 9.29 -6.15 8.11
CA ALA A 180 10.08 -5.03 8.58
C ALA A 180 10.80 -5.33 9.90
N ALA A 181 10.11 -5.94 10.89
CA ALA A 181 10.70 -6.20 12.20
C ALA A 181 11.83 -7.26 12.17
N PRO A 182 11.69 -8.44 11.51
CA PRO A 182 12.79 -9.39 11.41
C PRO A 182 13.95 -8.92 10.54
N PHE A 183 13.72 -8.02 9.58
CA PHE A 183 14.79 -7.49 8.72
C PHE A 183 15.85 -6.70 9.52
N ILE A 184 15.51 -6.22 10.71
CA ILE A 184 16.43 -5.53 11.62
C ILE A 184 17.40 -6.53 12.30
N LEU A 185 17.09 -7.83 12.28
CA LEU A 185 17.97 -8.89 12.82
C LEU A 185 19.16 -9.21 11.92
N LEU A 186 19.11 -8.81 10.64
CA LEU A 186 20.16 -9.06 9.64
C LEU A 186 21.20 -7.94 9.63
#